data_3e677e1b03de91f6d8b17edf7057d0b4
#
_entry.id   3e677e1b03de91f6d8b17edf7057d0b4
#
_cell.length_a   1.000
_cell.length_b   1.000
_cell.length_c   1.000
_cell.angle_alpha   90.00
_cell.angle_beta   90.00
_cell.angle_gamma   90.00
#
_symmetry.space_group_name_H-M   'P 1'
#
loop_
_entity.id
_entity.type
_entity.pdbx_description
1 polymer ?
#
loop_
_entity_poly.entity_id
_entity_poly.type
_entity_poly.pdbx_seq_one_letter_code
_entity_poly.pdbx_strand_id
1 'polypeptide(L)'
;MTEASGKQNVKIKRALLSVSNKAGLIEFAEKLADRDIEILSTGGTAKALEGAGITVIDVSEHTGFPEMMGGRLKTLHPKVHGGLLAMRDNPEHQAAAEEHGIPPIDLLVVNLYPFEQTVSNGGSCDECIENIDIGGPAMIRAAAKNHAAVTVVVDTSDYEVIIADLEQYAGAVSADLRRSLAAKAYARTAAYDAAISNWFAAEIKDEAPVYRAFSGKLAQRLRYGENPHQTAAFYRTGDDCPGVATAHQLQGKELSYNNLNDTDAALNLVAEFHPDNGPAVAIIKHANPCGVARGETLREAYLAALRCDPVSAFGGIIALNGKIDADAAEEITQIFTEVVVAPDATEDARMIFESKKNLRLLLTADLPDPRRSGLLVKSVSGGLLVQSRDNAVIDDLDLKVVTRREPTPQELADLKFAFTVAKHVKSNAIVYAKDGATVGIGAGQMIRLDSTRIAARKALEATETAGLDQSLALNSVVASDAFFPFADGLLAAAEAGATAVIQPGGSVRDEEVIEAANEKGLAMVFTGVRHFNH
;
A
#
# COMPACT_ATOMS: atom_id res chain seq x y z
N MET A 1 -41.66 -0.28 4.13
CA MET A 1 -41.05 0.96 4.68
C MET A 1 -41.47 2.09 3.77
N THR A 2 -42.28 3.00 4.27
CA THR A 2 -42.80 4.13 3.47
C THR A 2 -41.65 5.09 3.19
N GLU A 3 -41.44 5.50 1.95
CA GLU A 3 -40.38 6.43 1.48
C GLU A 3 -40.36 7.81 2.18
N ALA A 4 -41.32 8.10 3.01
CA ALA A 4 -41.47 9.41 3.66
C ALA A 4 -40.64 9.58 4.95
N SER A 5 -40.35 8.54 5.71
CA SER A 5 -39.64 8.65 7.01
C SER A 5 -38.12 8.90 6.88
N GLY A 6 -37.53 8.53 5.74
CA GLY A 6 -36.08 8.70 5.50
C GLY A 6 -35.66 10.09 5.01
N LYS A 7 -36.59 11.01 4.71
CA LYS A 7 -36.29 12.32 4.11
C LYS A 7 -36.36 13.51 5.10
N GLN A 8 -36.77 13.29 6.36
CA GLN A 8 -36.87 14.36 7.35
C GLN A 8 -35.55 14.61 8.08
N ASN A 9 -35.22 15.86 8.33
CA ASN A 9 -34.14 16.25 9.24
C ASN A 9 -34.50 15.83 10.66
N VAL A 10 -33.56 15.28 11.42
CA VAL A 10 -33.78 14.86 12.81
C VAL A 10 -33.14 15.83 13.78
N LYS A 11 -33.95 16.40 14.67
CA LYS A 11 -33.47 17.30 15.73
C LYS A 11 -32.67 16.48 16.74
N ILE A 12 -31.48 16.93 17.08
CA ILE A 12 -30.64 16.30 18.10
C ILE A 12 -31.00 16.91 19.46
N LYS A 13 -31.36 16.04 20.39
CA LYS A 13 -31.66 16.43 21.80
C LYS A 13 -30.71 15.72 22.77
N ARG A 14 -30.23 14.52 22.43
CA ARG A 14 -29.34 13.74 23.27
C ARG A 14 -28.24 13.10 22.44
N ALA A 15 -26.99 13.31 22.88
CA ALA A 15 -25.80 12.74 22.28
C ALA A 15 -25.12 11.76 23.24
N LEU A 16 -24.64 10.63 22.74
CA LEU A 16 -23.76 9.74 23.48
C LEU A 16 -22.34 9.82 22.87
N LEU A 17 -21.37 10.29 23.67
CA LEU A 17 -19.99 10.47 23.28
C LEU A 17 -19.11 9.47 24.04
N SER A 18 -18.44 8.57 23.32
CA SER A 18 -17.52 7.57 23.86
C SER A 18 -16.35 7.39 22.91
N VAL A 19 -15.25 8.13 23.11
CA VAL A 19 -14.16 8.21 22.15
C VAL A 19 -12.81 7.84 22.78
N SER A 20 -12.02 7.05 22.06
CA SER A 20 -10.62 6.74 22.37
C SER A 20 -9.72 7.92 21.97
N ASN A 21 -9.79 8.35 20.70
CA ASN A 21 -9.13 9.56 20.21
C ASN A 21 -9.99 10.80 20.55
N LYS A 22 -9.44 11.70 21.37
CA LYS A 22 -10.11 12.88 21.90
C LYS A 22 -9.79 14.18 21.12
N ALA A 23 -9.14 14.08 19.94
CA ALA A 23 -8.86 15.26 19.13
C ALA A 23 -10.15 16.00 18.75
N GLY A 24 -10.24 17.31 19.03
CA GLY A 24 -11.40 18.16 18.75
C GLY A 24 -12.65 17.86 19.57
N LEU A 25 -12.59 16.92 20.55
CA LEU A 25 -13.75 16.50 21.33
C LEU A 25 -14.35 17.64 22.15
N ILE A 26 -13.52 18.42 22.85
CA ILE A 26 -13.98 19.48 23.76
C ILE A 26 -14.74 20.55 22.96
N GLU A 27 -14.13 21.08 21.91
CA GLU A 27 -14.74 22.10 21.05
C GLU A 27 -16.06 21.62 20.41
N PHE A 28 -16.10 20.36 20.03
CA PHE A 28 -17.30 19.73 19.49
C PHE A 28 -18.41 19.64 20.56
N ALA A 29 -18.07 19.16 21.76
CA ALA A 29 -19.02 19.01 22.86
C ALA A 29 -19.53 20.36 23.41
N GLU A 30 -18.69 21.40 23.47
CA GLU A 30 -19.11 22.78 23.79
C GLU A 30 -20.19 23.26 22.82
N LYS A 31 -19.97 23.05 21.50
CA LYS A 31 -20.95 23.41 20.48
C LYS A 31 -22.28 22.64 20.58
N LEU A 32 -22.24 21.39 21.08
CA LEU A 32 -23.46 20.63 21.40
C LEU A 32 -24.17 21.20 22.65
N ALA A 33 -23.41 21.48 23.71
CA ALA A 33 -23.94 22.04 24.97
C ALA A 33 -24.57 23.42 24.76
N ASP A 34 -23.97 24.29 23.96
CA ASP A 34 -24.50 25.61 23.57
C ASP A 34 -25.87 25.53 22.87
N ARG A 35 -26.27 24.34 22.41
CA ARG A 35 -27.55 24.08 21.74
C ARG A 35 -28.54 23.31 22.63
N ASP A 36 -28.28 23.25 23.94
CA ASP A 36 -29.07 22.50 24.91
C ASP A 36 -29.18 20.99 24.58
N ILE A 37 -28.14 20.41 23.92
CA ILE A 37 -28.07 18.97 23.66
C ILE A 37 -27.51 18.27 24.90
N GLU A 38 -28.29 17.38 25.47
CA GLU A 38 -27.89 16.55 26.61
C GLU A 38 -26.77 15.60 26.20
N ILE A 39 -25.68 15.55 26.98
CA ILE A 39 -24.49 14.74 26.66
C ILE A 39 -24.39 13.55 27.64
N LEU A 40 -24.54 12.35 27.11
CA LEU A 40 -24.18 11.12 27.80
C LEU A 40 -22.72 10.77 27.49
N SER A 41 -21.99 10.27 28.48
CA SER A 41 -20.60 9.82 28.23
C SER A 41 -20.16 8.75 29.20
N THR A 42 -18.96 8.20 28.97
CA THR A 42 -18.41 7.13 29.78
C THR A 42 -16.92 7.33 30.07
N GLY A 43 -16.46 6.88 31.22
CA GLY A 43 -15.05 6.68 31.57
C GLY A 43 -14.14 7.87 31.25
N GLY A 44 -13.10 7.63 30.47
CA GLY A 44 -12.10 8.65 30.13
C GLY A 44 -12.64 9.79 29.26
N THR A 45 -13.72 9.58 28.49
CA THR A 45 -14.39 10.63 27.73
C THR A 45 -15.18 11.57 28.66
N ALA A 46 -15.97 11.00 29.59
CA ALA A 46 -16.71 11.79 30.58
C ALA A 46 -15.76 12.68 31.41
N LYS A 47 -14.68 12.09 31.95
CA LYS A 47 -13.66 12.84 32.71
C LYS A 47 -13.04 14.00 31.93
N ALA A 48 -12.79 13.81 30.64
CA ALA A 48 -12.22 14.86 29.80
C ALA A 48 -13.23 16.02 29.60
N LEU A 49 -14.50 15.71 29.38
CA LEU A 49 -15.56 16.70 29.20
C LEU A 49 -15.85 17.44 30.51
N GLU A 50 -15.97 16.75 31.64
CA GLU A 50 -16.15 17.35 32.97
C GLU A 50 -14.97 18.25 33.35
N GLY A 51 -13.75 17.82 33.06
CA GLY A 51 -12.53 18.62 33.27
C GLY A 51 -12.49 19.92 32.46
N ALA A 52 -13.23 19.99 31.36
CA ALA A 52 -13.44 21.19 30.57
C ALA A 52 -14.68 22.00 30.99
N GLY A 53 -15.39 21.60 32.06
CA GLY A 53 -16.58 22.29 32.57
C GLY A 53 -17.87 21.97 31.81
N ILE A 54 -17.88 20.95 30.96
CA ILE A 54 -19.08 20.52 30.23
C ILE A 54 -19.88 19.58 31.09
N THR A 55 -21.19 19.85 31.24
CA THR A 55 -22.10 18.96 31.97
C THR A 55 -22.34 17.67 31.22
N VAL A 56 -22.09 16.53 31.89
CA VAL A 56 -22.23 15.20 31.33
C VAL A 56 -23.07 14.34 32.27
N ILE A 57 -23.90 13.46 31.72
CA ILE A 57 -24.54 12.37 32.45
C ILE A 57 -23.74 11.10 32.20
N ASP A 58 -23.25 10.45 33.25
CA ASP A 58 -22.56 9.18 33.11
C ASP A 58 -23.52 8.09 32.63
N VAL A 59 -23.06 7.21 31.75
CA VAL A 59 -23.89 6.10 31.23
C VAL A 59 -24.36 5.18 32.34
N SER A 60 -23.62 5.02 33.43
CA SER A 60 -24.05 4.23 34.59
C SER A 60 -25.25 4.87 35.31
N GLU A 61 -25.30 6.19 35.39
CA GLU A 61 -26.46 6.92 35.91
C GLU A 61 -27.66 6.79 34.96
N HIS A 62 -27.45 6.99 33.66
CA HIS A 62 -28.49 6.84 32.65
C HIS A 62 -29.09 5.42 32.60
N THR A 63 -28.27 4.38 32.76
CA THR A 63 -28.75 3.00 32.75
C THR A 63 -29.29 2.55 34.10
N GLY A 64 -28.82 3.14 35.19
CA GLY A 64 -29.02 2.67 36.55
C GLY A 64 -28.20 1.40 36.82
N PHE A 65 -27.16 1.11 36.04
CA PHE A 65 -26.36 -0.10 36.15
C PHE A 65 -24.86 0.24 36.20
N PRO A 66 -24.11 -0.27 37.20
CA PRO A 66 -22.71 0.08 37.37
C PRO A 66 -21.84 -0.53 36.26
N GLU A 67 -20.71 0.13 35.96
CA GLU A 67 -19.65 -0.43 35.15
C GLU A 67 -19.06 -1.68 35.85
N MET A 68 -18.92 -2.80 35.14
CA MET A 68 -18.46 -4.07 35.70
C MET A 68 -17.40 -4.74 34.81
N MET A 69 -16.73 -5.75 35.38
CA MET A 69 -15.75 -6.59 34.68
C MET A 69 -14.60 -5.75 34.04
N GLY A 70 -14.10 -4.77 34.81
CA GLY A 70 -13.02 -3.92 34.32
C GLY A 70 -13.39 -3.03 33.13
N GLY A 71 -14.67 -2.68 32.98
CA GLY A 71 -15.16 -1.83 31.87
C GLY A 71 -15.67 -2.60 30.65
N ARG A 72 -15.53 -3.93 30.62
CA ARG A 72 -16.02 -4.75 29.49
C ARG A 72 -17.55 -4.72 29.37
N LEU A 73 -18.28 -4.53 30.49
CA LEU A 73 -19.72 -4.34 30.50
C LEU A 73 -20.06 -2.95 30.99
N LYS A 74 -20.40 -2.07 30.06
CA LYS A 74 -20.63 -0.64 30.29
C LYS A 74 -21.76 -0.08 29.43
N THR A 75 -21.59 -0.12 28.11
CA THR A 75 -22.55 0.36 27.12
C THR A 75 -23.45 -0.73 26.55
N LEU A 76 -23.17 -2.00 26.82
CA LEU A 76 -23.98 -3.15 26.40
C LEU A 76 -25.20 -3.29 27.32
N HIS A 77 -26.13 -2.34 27.21
CA HIS A 77 -27.31 -2.26 28.06
C HIS A 77 -28.56 -1.95 27.24
N PRO A 78 -29.75 -2.55 27.57
CA PRO A 78 -30.99 -2.30 26.84
C PRO A 78 -31.38 -0.82 26.73
N LYS A 79 -31.13 0.00 27.74
CA LYS A 79 -31.43 1.46 27.66
C LYS A 79 -30.57 2.18 26.62
N VAL A 80 -29.29 1.81 26.48
CA VAL A 80 -28.42 2.39 25.45
C VAL A 80 -28.82 1.91 24.06
N HIS A 81 -28.89 0.58 23.88
CA HIS A 81 -29.22 0.01 22.57
C HIS A 81 -30.67 0.25 22.15
N GLY A 82 -31.61 0.26 23.08
CA GLY A 82 -32.99 0.66 22.82
C GLY A 82 -33.11 2.12 22.41
N GLY A 83 -32.36 3.02 23.08
CA GLY A 83 -32.28 4.43 22.70
C GLY A 83 -31.77 4.67 21.27
N LEU A 84 -30.84 3.79 20.80
CA LEU A 84 -30.30 3.84 19.44
C LEU A 84 -31.17 3.11 18.41
N LEU A 85 -31.82 1.99 18.77
CA LEU A 85 -32.51 1.12 17.83
C LEU A 85 -34.01 1.39 17.68
N ALA A 86 -34.65 2.06 18.66
CA ALA A 86 -36.08 2.31 18.63
C ALA A 86 -36.47 3.15 17.39
N MET A 87 -37.39 2.63 16.58
CA MET A 87 -37.99 3.35 15.46
C MET A 87 -38.95 4.40 16.00
N ARG A 88 -38.70 5.68 15.70
CA ARG A 88 -39.38 6.82 16.30
C ARG A 88 -40.86 6.97 15.87
N ASP A 89 -41.19 6.39 14.73
CA ASP A 89 -42.53 6.39 14.12
C ASP A 89 -43.33 5.11 14.35
N ASN A 90 -42.77 4.14 15.09
CA ASN A 90 -43.45 2.88 15.43
C ASN A 90 -44.11 2.98 16.83
N PRO A 91 -45.45 2.91 16.91
CA PRO A 91 -46.18 3.04 18.20
C PRO A 91 -45.80 1.95 19.21
N GLU A 92 -45.52 0.72 18.77
CA GLU A 92 -45.13 -0.39 19.68
C GLU A 92 -43.75 -0.11 20.29
N HIS A 93 -42.81 0.44 19.48
CA HIS A 93 -41.49 0.81 19.99
C HIS A 93 -41.57 2.01 20.95
N GLN A 94 -42.45 2.98 20.69
CA GLN A 94 -42.66 4.10 21.58
C GLN A 94 -43.23 3.63 22.92
N ALA A 95 -44.28 2.79 22.91
CA ALA A 95 -44.88 2.22 24.11
C ALA A 95 -43.86 1.41 24.94
N ALA A 96 -43.09 0.56 24.31
CA ALA A 96 -42.06 -0.24 25.00
C ALA A 96 -40.94 0.66 25.57
N ALA A 97 -40.53 1.70 24.85
CA ALA A 97 -39.53 2.66 25.32
C ALA A 97 -39.99 3.43 26.55
N GLU A 98 -41.30 3.86 26.54
CA GLU A 98 -41.90 4.53 27.68
C GLU A 98 -42.04 3.61 28.89
N GLU A 99 -42.57 2.38 28.69
CA GLU A 99 -42.75 1.37 29.75
C GLU A 99 -41.44 1.05 30.46
N HIS A 100 -40.33 0.95 29.69
CA HIS A 100 -39.01 0.54 30.25
C HIS A 100 -38.10 1.75 30.54
N GLY A 101 -38.57 2.97 30.40
CA GLY A 101 -37.77 4.18 30.64
C GLY A 101 -36.53 4.26 29.75
N ILE A 102 -36.71 4.05 28.45
CA ILE A 102 -35.63 4.07 27.43
C ILE A 102 -35.71 5.38 26.66
N PRO A 103 -34.99 6.43 27.06
CA PRO A 103 -35.00 7.70 26.34
C PRO A 103 -34.23 7.62 25.03
N PRO A 104 -34.64 8.32 23.98
CA PRO A 104 -33.97 8.31 22.69
C PRO A 104 -32.57 8.92 22.77
N ILE A 105 -31.64 8.31 21.96
CA ILE A 105 -30.31 8.85 21.67
C ILE A 105 -30.31 9.24 20.20
N ASP A 106 -30.05 10.51 19.87
CA ASP A 106 -30.20 11.06 18.53
C ASP A 106 -28.86 11.19 17.80
N LEU A 107 -27.76 11.33 18.58
CA LEU A 107 -26.39 11.41 18.06
C LEU A 107 -25.51 10.42 18.84
N LEU A 108 -24.78 9.59 18.11
CA LEU A 108 -23.75 8.71 18.64
C LEU A 108 -22.38 9.12 18.08
N VAL A 109 -21.43 9.38 18.95
CA VAL A 109 -20.03 9.66 18.58
C VAL A 109 -19.13 8.62 19.25
N VAL A 110 -18.59 7.71 18.44
CA VAL A 110 -17.74 6.63 18.90
C VAL A 110 -16.59 6.42 17.92
N ASN A 111 -15.36 6.60 18.37
CA ASN A 111 -14.22 6.03 17.67
C ASN A 111 -13.65 4.85 18.47
N LEU A 112 -13.24 3.81 17.74
CA LEU A 112 -12.88 2.53 18.31
C LEU A 112 -11.51 2.57 19.01
N TYR A 113 -11.25 1.58 19.87
CA TYR A 113 -9.92 1.38 20.43
C TYR A 113 -8.89 1.17 19.33
N PRO A 114 -7.62 1.61 19.54
CA PRO A 114 -6.59 1.64 18.50
C PRO A 114 -5.94 0.26 18.29
N PHE A 115 -6.73 -0.77 18.00
CA PHE A 115 -6.25 -2.14 17.79
C PHE A 115 -5.14 -2.21 16.75
N GLU A 116 -5.37 -1.58 15.58
CA GLU A 116 -4.41 -1.59 14.48
C GLU A 116 -3.06 -0.97 14.90
N GLN A 117 -3.11 0.09 15.71
CA GLN A 117 -1.90 0.74 16.24
C GLN A 117 -1.20 -0.12 17.30
N THR A 118 -1.95 -0.83 18.14
CA THR A 118 -1.38 -1.75 19.14
C THR A 118 -0.61 -2.88 18.45
N VAL A 119 -1.17 -3.43 17.37
CA VAL A 119 -0.52 -4.45 16.55
C VAL A 119 0.74 -3.89 15.88
N SER A 120 0.66 -2.71 15.24
CA SER A 120 1.80 -2.11 14.53
C SER A 120 2.95 -1.73 15.47
N ASN A 121 2.65 -1.38 16.72
CA ASN A 121 3.65 -1.10 17.75
C ASN A 121 4.27 -2.39 18.37
N GLY A 122 3.90 -3.57 17.89
CA GLY A 122 4.42 -4.84 18.41
C GLY A 122 3.88 -5.23 19.77
N GLY A 123 2.65 -4.83 20.09
CA GLY A 123 1.97 -5.23 21.33
C GLY A 123 1.89 -6.75 21.48
N SER A 124 1.96 -7.24 22.73
CA SER A 124 1.78 -8.66 23.04
C SER A 124 0.38 -9.15 22.62
N CYS A 125 0.23 -10.48 22.47
CA CYS A 125 -1.06 -11.08 22.12
C CYS A 125 -2.17 -10.66 23.11
N ASP A 126 -1.89 -10.64 24.42
CA ASP A 126 -2.84 -10.23 25.45
C ASP A 126 -3.20 -8.74 25.33
N GLU A 127 -2.24 -7.87 25.05
CA GLU A 127 -2.48 -6.44 24.82
C GLU A 127 -3.33 -6.21 23.57
N CYS A 128 -3.06 -6.92 22.48
CA CYS A 128 -3.86 -6.85 21.27
C CYS A 128 -5.31 -7.29 21.54
N ILE A 129 -5.51 -8.42 22.23
CA ILE A 129 -6.84 -8.93 22.58
C ILE A 129 -7.59 -7.93 23.49
N GLU A 130 -6.94 -7.33 24.48
CA GLU A 130 -7.58 -6.36 25.38
C GLU A 130 -7.97 -5.05 24.66
N ASN A 131 -7.31 -4.72 23.56
CA ASN A 131 -7.65 -3.59 22.69
C ASN A 131 -8.72 -3.90 21.63
N ILE A 132 -9.37 -5.08 21.67
CA ILE A 132 -10.54 -5.37 20.84
C ILE A 132 -11.78 -4.73 21.47
N ASP A 133 -12.31 -3.70 20.80
CA ASP A 133 -13.51 -3.00 21.23
C ASP A 133 -14.77 -3.80 20.90
N ILE A 134 -15.57 -4.11 21.89
CA ILE A 134 -16.86 -4.83 21.73
C ILE A 134 -18.03 -3.87 21.75
N GLY A 135 -18.06 -2.95 22.72
CA GLY A 135 -19.19 -2.02 22.93
C GLY A 135 -19.31 -0.98 21.83
N GLY A 136 -18.17 -0.46 21.37
CA GLY A 136 -18.12 0.53 20.29
C GLY A 136 -18.74 0.03 18.99
N PRO A 137 -18.28 -1.08 18.41
CA PRO A 137 -18.88 -1.66 17.21
C PRO A 137 -20.36 -1.99 17.37
N ALA A 138 -20.80 -2.49 18.54
CA ALA A 138 -22.20 -2.79 18.79
C ALA A 138 -23.09 -1.52 18.73
N MET A 139 -22.67 -0.43 19.39
CA MET A 139 -23.39 0.85 19.33
C MET A 139 -23.37 1.47 17.94
N ILE A 140 -22.22 1.46 17.27
CA ILE A 140 -22.05 2.00 15.90
C ILE A 140 -23.01 1.30 14.95
N ARG A 141 -23.07 -0.03 14.97
CA ARG A 141 -23.96 -0.82 14.11
C ARG A 141 -25.43 -0.58 14.42
N ALA A 142 -25.78 -0.42 15.70
CA ALA A 142 -27.14 -0.11 16.14
C ALA A 142 -27.60 1.26 15.59
N ALA A 143 -26.80 2.30 15.80
CA ALA A 143 -27.08 3.65 15.30
C ALA A 143 -27.12 3.71 13.78
N ALA A 144 -26.16 3.12 13.09
CA ALA A 144 -26.11 3.07 11.63
C ALA A 144 -27.31 2.34 11.01
N LYS A 145 -27.78 1.24 11.63
CA LYS A 145 -29.01 0.55 11.20
C LYS A 145 -30.23 1.46 11.31
N ASN A 146 -30.29 2.29 12.33
CA ASN A 146 -31.41 3.22 12.59
C ASN A 146 -31.10 4.66 12.12
N HIS A 147 -30.31 4.80 11.04
CA HIS A 147 -29.91 6.12 10.52
C HIS A 147 -31.09 7.02 10.11
N ALA A 148 -32.29 6.48 9.96
CA ALA A 148 -33.49 7.28 9.78
C ALA A 148 -33.77 8.20 10.98
N ALA A 149 -33.35 7.80 12.19
CA ALA A 149 -33.59 8.52 13.45
C ALA A 149 -32.31 8.90 14.21
N VAL A 150 -31.17 8.30 13.91
CA VAL A 150 -29.91 8.47 14.67
C VAL A 150 -28.79 8.90 13.74
N THR A 151 -28.01 9.89 14.18
CA THR A 151 -26.76 10.31 13.55
C THR A 151 -25.62 9.51 14.18
N VAL A 152 -24.74 8.89 13.38
CA VAL A 152 -23.58 8.15 13.88
C VAL A 152 -22.28 8.76 13.34
N VAL A 153 -21.34 9.06 14.23
CA VAL A 153 -20.03 9.64 13.92
C VAL A 153 -18.95 8.71 14.42
N VAL A 154 -18.04 8.33 13.54
CA VAL A 154 -16.96 7.36 13.83
C VAL A 154 -15.55 7.92 13.62
N ASP A 155 -15.46 9.15 13.13
CA ASP A 155 -14.18 9.81 12.82
C ASP A 155 -14.27 11.29 13.23
N THR A 156 -13.20 11.81 13.84
CA THR A 156 -13.11 13.21 14.29
C THR A 156 -13.22 14.23 13.13
N SER A 157 -12.86 13.81 11.90
CA SER A 157 -13.01 14.64 10.69
C SER A 157 -14.46 15.00 10.34
N ASP A 158 -15.44 14.33 10.95
CA ASP A 158 -16.86 14.60 10.69
C ASP A 158 -17.47 15.66 11.65
N TYR A 159 -16.74 16.09 12.67
CA TYR A 159 -17.28 17.04 13.66
C TYR A 159 -17.74 18.35 13.03
N GLU A 160 -16.93 18.93 12.16
CA GLU A 160 -17.27 20.19 11.49
C GLU A 160 -18.52 20.07 10.61
N VAL A 161 -18.67 18.96 9.89
CA VAL A 161 -19.83 18.71 9.02
C VAL A 161 -21.11 18.57 9.85
N ILE A 162 -21.04 17.92 11.02
CA ILE A 162 -22.17 17.83 11.95
C ILE A 162 -22.56 19.22 12.47
N ILE A 163 -21.59 20.02 12.90
CA ILE A 163 -21.86 21.37 13.40
C ILE A 163 -22.48 22.25 12.32
N ALA A 164 -21.96 22.19 11.08
CA ALA A 164 -22.53 22.93 9.96
C ALA A 164 -24.00 22.53 9.67
N ASP A 165 -24.32 21.23 9.71
CA ASP A 165 -25.70 20.75 9.53
C ASP A 165 -26.62 21.24 10.68
N LEU A 166 -26.17 21.16 11.93
CA LEU A 166 -26.91 21.66 13.10
C LEU A 166 -27.19 23.15 12.99
N GLU A 167 -26.27 23.93 12.45
CA GLU A 167 -26.46 25.35 12.19
C GLU A 167 -27.47 25.60 11.07
N GLN A 168 -27.29 24.92 9.95
CA GLN A 168 -28.12 25.05 8.76
C GLN A 168 -29.59 24.65 9.01
N TYR A 169 -29.81 23.61 9.83
CA TYR A 169 -31.15 23.04 10.05
C TYR A 169 -31.68 23.23 11.48
N ALA A 170 -31.29 24.33 12.14
CA ALA A 170 -31.81 24.74 13.45
C ALA A 170 -31.75 23.62 14.52
N GLY A 171 -30.60 22.98 14.67
CA GLY A 171 -30.33 21.91 15.63
C GLY A 171 -30.74 20.51 15.14
N ALA A 172 -30.95 20.34 13.83
CA ALA A 172 -31.24 19.05 13.22
C ALA A 172 -30.11 18.62 12.27
N VAL A 173 -30.01 17.32 12.02
CA VAL A 173 -29.10 16.72 11.02
C VAL A 173 -29.90 16.20 9.83
N SER A 174 -29.42 16.51 8.63
CA SER A 174 -30.09 16.16 7.38
C SER A 174 -30.12 14.65 7.14
N ALA A 175 -31.14 14.16 6.43
CA ALA A 175 -31.28 12.75 6.10
C ALA A 175 -30.12 12.23 5.23
N ASP A 176 -29.64 13.05 4.29
CA ASP A 176 -28.55 12.68 3.39
C ASP A 176 -27.23 12.54 4.15
N LEU A 177 -26.94 13.45 5.09
CA LEU A 177 -25.75 13.35 5.93
C LEU A 177 -25.82 12.11 6.83
N ARG A 178 -26.95 11.85 7.50
CA ARG A 178 -27.11 10.65 8.34
C ARG A 178 -26.90 9.36 7.56
N ARG A 179 -27.42 9.29 6.32
CA ARG A 179 -27.23 8.14 5.44
C ARG A 179 -25.77 7.94 5.02
N SER A 180 -25.08 9.04 4.71
CA SER A 180 -23.66 9.01 4.37
C SER A 180 -22.80 8.56 5.55
N LEU A 181 -23.08 9.08 6.76
CA LEU A 181 -22.38 8.68 7.98
C LEU A 181 -22.66 7.22 8.36
N ALA A 182 -23.87 6.73 8.16
CA ALA A 182 -24.19 5.31 8.38
C ALA A 182 -23.39 4.38 7.45
N ALA A 183 -23.24 4.76 6.19
CA ALA A 183 -22.38 4.02 5.26
C ALA A 183 -20.91 4.02 5.72
N LYS A 184 -20.40 5.19 6.15
CA LYS A 184 -19.03 5.31 6.71
C LYS A 184 -18.87 4.49 8.00
N ALA A 185 -19.88 4.45 8.86
CA ALA A 185 -19.89 3.68 10.10
C ALA A 185 -19.78 2.16 9.85
N TYR A 186 -20.56 1.62 8.91
CA TYR A 186 -20.43 0.21 8.51
C TYR A 186 -19.07 -0.09 7.86
N ALA A 187 -18.55 0.81 7.03
CA ALA A 187 -17.23 0.63 6.44
C ALA A 187 -16.14 0.62 7.52
N ARG A 188 -16.24 1.48 8.56
CA ARG A 188 -15.27 1.51 9.68
C ARG A 188 -15.31 0.23 10.51
N THR A 189 -16.51 -0.29 10.86
CA THR A 189 -16.59 -1.55 11.62
C THR A 189 -16.10 -2.74 10.78
N ALA A 190 -16.41 -2.79 9.49
CA ALA A 190 -15.89 -3.82 8.59
C ALA A 190 -14.35 -3.78 8.49
N ALA A 191 -13.75 -2.58 8.39
CA ALA A 191 -12.30 -2.42 8.38
C ALA A 191 -11.65 -2.86 9.69
N TYR A 192 -12.29 -2.55 10.82
CA TYR A 192 -11.85 -2.95 12.15
C TYR A 192 -11.85 -4.49 12.31
N ASP A 193 -12.96 -5.13 11.96
CA ASP A 193 -13.08 -6.59 12.01
C ASP A 193 -12.12 -7.29 11.03
N ALA A 194 -11.86 -6.68 9.86
CA ALA A 194 -10.87 -7.17 8.91
C ALA A 194 -9.45 -7.16 9.51
N ALA A 195 -9.06 -6.09 10.21
CA ALA A 195 -7.78 -6.02 10.89
C ALA A 195 -7.64 -7.10 11.96
N ILE A 196 -8.67 -7.28 12.81
CA ILE A 196 -8.69 -8.30 13.86
C ILE A 196 -8.60 -9.70 13.26
N SER A 197 -9.43 -10.02 12.25
CA SER A 197 -9.45 -11.36 11.66
C SER A 197 -8.15 -11.72 10.97
N ASN A 198 -7.50 -10.77 10.30
CA ASN A 198 -6.21 -10.99 9.65
C ASN A 198 -5.08 -11.16 10.69
N TRP A 199 -5.12 -10.39 11.77
CA TRP A 199 -4.18 -10.57 12.88
C TRP A 199 -4.31 -11.95 13.52
N PHE A 200 -5.52 -12.42 13.84
CA PHE A 200 -5.73 -13.77 14.36
C PHE A 200 -5.26 -14.87 13.40
N ALA A 201 -5.53 -14.73 12.09
CA ALA A 201 -5.05 -15.68 11.09
C ALA A 201 -3.51 -15.77 11.10
N ALA A 202 -2.81 -14.63 11.24
CA ALA A 202 -1.36 -14.58 11.35
C ALA A 202 -0.85 -15.25 12.64
N GLU A 203 -1.47 -14.97 13.80
CA GLU A 203 -1.11 -15.56 15.09
C GLU A 203 -1.20 -17.10 15.09
N ILE A 204 -2.24 -17.66 14.48
CA ILE A 204 -2.42 -19.11 14.36
C ILE A 204 -1.78 -19.71 13.10
N LYS A 205 -1.08 -18.90 12.29
CA LYS A 205 -0.42 -19.29 11.05
C LYS A 205 -1.36 -19.93 10.02
N ASP A 206 -2.60 -19.47 9.95
CA ASP A 206 -3.57 -19.90 8.94
C ASP A 206 -3.38 -19.06 7.66
N GLU A 207 -2.74 -19.65 6.67
CA GLU A 207 -2.44 -18.99 5.39
C GLU A 207 -3.67 -18.84 4.49
N ALA A 208 -4.72 -19.66 4.68
CA ALA A 208 -5.91 -19.71 3.85
C ALA A 208 -7.21 -19.77 4.67
N PRO A 209 -7.52 -18.79 5.53
CA PRO A 209 -8.71 -18.80 6.36
C PRO A 209 -9.99 -18.82 5.52
N VAL A 210 -11.03 -19.46 6.07
CA VAL A 210 -12.33 -19.63 5.41
C VAL A 210 -12.95 -18.31 4.93
N TYR A 211 -12.76 -17.25 5.71
CA TYR A 211 -13.14 -15.88 5.35
C TYR A 211 -11.92 -14.97 5.41
N ARG A 212 -11.67 -14.23 4.33
CA ARG A 212 -10.59 -13.25 4.27
C ARG A 212 -11.16 -11.89 3.87
N ALA A 213 -10.79 -10.85 4.61
CA ALA A 213 -11.20 -9.48 4.33
C ALA A 213 -9.97 -8.58 4.14
N PHE A 214 -10.08 -7.61 3.24
CA PHE A 214 -9.09 -6.57 3.02
C PHE A 214 -9.75 -5.22 3.23
N SER A 215 -9.05 -4.31 3.90
CA SER A 215 -9.56 -2.98 4.19
C SER A 215 -8.51 -1.90 3.97
N GLY A 216 -8.98 -0.66 3.81
CA GLY A 216 -8.12 0.49 3.70
C GLY A 216 -8.87 1.79 3.98
N LYS A 217 -8.15 2.79 4.52
CA LYS A 217 -8.64 4.15 4.69
C LYS A 217 -8.35 4.97 3.44
N LEU A 218 -9.35 5.67 2.91
CA LEU A 218 -9.17 6.56 1.75
C LEU A 218 -8.07 7.59 2.04
N ALA A 219 -7.02 7.55 1.23
CA ALA A 219 -5.92 8.51 1.27
C ALA A 219 -6.13 9.62 0.23
N GLN A 220 -6.51 9.25 -1.00
CA GLN A 220 -6.66 10.20 -2.09
C GLN A 220 -7.74 9.73 -3.09
N ARG A 221 -8.62 10.66 -3.52
CA ARG A 221 -9.45 10.46 -4.70
C ARG A 221 -8.62 10.80 -5.93
N LEU A 222 -8.44 9.84 -6.82
CA LEU A 222 -7.65 10.05 -8.03
C LEU A 222 -8.52 10.65 -9.14
N ARG A 223 -7.90 11.41 -10.02
CA ARG A 223 -8.60 12.06 -11.13
C ARG A 223 -9.29 11.04 -12.04
N TYR A 224 -8.63 9.92 -12.31
CA TYR A 224 -9.13 8.76 -13.05
C TYR A 224 -8.24 7.55 -12.75
N GLY A 225 -8.59 6.37 -13.20
CA GLY A 225 -7.82 5.15 -13.04
C GLY A 225 -6.66 5.06 -14.04
N GLU A 226 -6.35 3.85 -14.47
CA GLU A 226 -5.35 3.63 -15.52
C GLU A 226 -5.74 4.35 -16.82
N ASN A 227 -7.04 4.40 -17.10
CA ASN A 227 -7.62 5.08 -18.25
C ASN A 227 -8.61 6.18 -17.82
N PRO A 228 -8.80 7.25 -18.64
CA PRO A 228 -9.61 8.41 -18.27
C PRO A 228 -11.08 8.14 -17.96
N HIS A 229 -11.66 7.06 -18.48
CA HIS A 229 -13.06 6.68 -18.25
C HIS A 229 -13.27 5.88 -16.94
N GLN A 230 -12.19 5.50 -16.25
CA GLN A 230 -12.23 4.72 -15.02
C GLN A 230 -12.18 5.64 -13.79
N THR A 231 -13.02 5.37 -12.80
CA THR A 231 -12.91 6.00 -11.48
C THR A 231 -11.86 5.29 -10.64
N ALA A 232 -11.10 6.05 -9.85
CA ALA A 232 -10.09 5.48 -8.98
C ALA A 232 -9.93 6.25 -7.67
N ALA A 233 -9.42 5.54 -6.67
CA ALA A 233 -9.03 6.10 -5.39
C ALA A 233 -7.86 5.29 -4.82
N PHE A 234 -7.04 5.96 -4.03
CA PHE A 234 -5.94 5.34 -3.31
C PHE A 234 -6.33 5.15 -1.84
N TYR A 235 -6.13 3.95 -1.31
CA TYR A 235 -6.41 3.60 0.07
C TYR A 235 -5.14 3.12 0.76
N ARG A 236 -4.91 3.59 1.99
CA ARG A 236 -3.85 3.07 2.87
C ARG A 236 -4.40 1.93 3.73
N THR A 237 -3.62 0.88 3.87
CA THR A 237 -4.00 -0.31 4.67
C THR A 237 -3.70 -0.18 6.16
N GLY A 238 -3.03 0.90 6.58
CA GLY A 238 -2.55 1.06 7.95
C GLY A 238 -1.18 0.41 8.21
N ASP A 239 -0.58 -0.14 7.17
CA ASP A 239 0.80 -0.62 7.19
C ASP A 239 1.76 0.57 7.08
N ASP A 240 2.67 0.72 8.04
CA ASP A 240 3.66 1.81 8.10
C ASP A 240 5.00 1.47 7.41
N CYS A 241 5.03 0.39 6.62
CA CYS A 241 6.18 0.05 5.80
C CYS A 241 6.59 1.23 4.90
N PRO A 242 7.89 1.57 4.83
CA PRO A 242 8.38 2.51 3.85
C PRO A 242 7.91 2.14 2.44
N GLY A 243 7.33 3.09 1.72
CA GLY A 243 6.75 2.81 0.41
C GLY A 243 6.00 4.00 -0.15
N VAL A 244 5.41 3.86 -1.34
CA VAL A 244 4.64 4.92 -1.98
C VAL A 244 3.45 5.39 -1.13
N ALA A 245 2.89 4.49 -0.31
CA ALA A 245 1.76 4.79 0.55
C ALA A 245 2.12 5.66 1.78
N THR A 246 3.36 5.61 2.21
CA THR A 246 3.88 6.33 3.38
C THR A 246 4.81 7.49 2.99
N ALA A 247 5.16 7.60 1.71
CA ALA A 247 6.04 8.64 1.19
C ALA A 247 5.49 10.05 1.41
N HIS A 248 6.38 10.98 1.70
CA HIS A 248 6.07 12.40 1.74
C HIS A 248 6.36 13.05 0.38
N GLN A 249 5.34 13.55 -0.29
CA GLN A 249 5.49 14.29 -1.53
C GLN A 249 5.89 15.74 -1.23
N LEU A 250 7.12 16.13 -1.63
CA LEU A 250 7.64 17.47 -1.39
C LEU A 250 7.17 18.49 -2.44
N GLN A 251 7.01 18.06 -3.69
CA GLN A 251 6.62 18.94 -4.78
C GLN A 251 5.85 18.23 -5.90
N GLY A 252 5.36 19.01 -6.84
CA GLY A 252 4.66 18.56 -8.04
C GLY A 252 3.15 18.43 -7.83
N LYS A 253 2.46 17.99 -8.88
CA LYS A 253 1.02 17.74 -8.87
C LYS A 253 0.72 16.45 -8.11
N GLU A 254 -0.55 16.25 -7.74
CA GLU A 254 -1.04 14.98 -7.21
C GLU A 254 -0.62 13.79 -8.07
N LEU A 255 -0.32 12.68 -7.42
CA LEU A 255 0.01 11.43 -8.10
C LEU A 255 -1.23 10.88 -8.82
N SER A 256 -1.05 10.42 -10.04
CA SER A 256 -2.06 9.65 -10.77
C SER A 256 -2.02 8.17 -10.37
N TYR A 257 -3.03 7.41 -10.79
CA TYR A 257 -3.04 5.95 -10.65
C TYR A 257 -1.74 5.32 -11.20
N ASN A 258 -1.37 5.71 -12.43
CA ASN A 258 -0.17 5.18 -13.09
C ASN A 258 1.11 5.60 -12.37
N ASN A 259 1.18 6.86 -11.86
CA ASN A 259 2.34 7.26 -11.06
C ASN A 259 2.50 6.42 -9.79
N LEU A 260 1.40 6.15 -9.06
CA LEU A 260 1.44 5.30 -7.85
C LEU A 260 1.91 3.88 -8.19
N ASN A 261 1.34 3.26 -9.22
CA ASN A 261 1.69 1.92 -9.66
C ASN A 261 3.16 1.81 -10.11
N ASP A 262 3.61 2.74 -10.94
CA ASP A 262 4.97 2.70 -11.47
C ASP A 262 6.01 3.09 -10.42
N THR A 263 5.67 3.99 -9.48
CA THR A 263 6.54 4.34 -8.34
C THR A 263 6.70 3.18 -7.38
N ASP A 264 5.63 2.42 -7.10
CA ASP A 264 5.71 1.21 -6.27
C ASP A 264 6.63 0.16 -6.91
N ALA A 265 6.49 -0.08 -8.21
CA ALA A 265 7.38 -0.99 -8.95
C ALA A 265 8.85 -0.51 -8.90
N ALA A 266 9.10 0.79 -9.08
CA ALA A 266 10.43 1.37 -9.05
C ALA A 266 11.09 1.23 -7.67
N LEU A 267 10.33 1.54 -6.63
CA LEU A 267 10.81 1.50 -5.26
C LEU A 267 11.09 0.07 -4.79
N ASN A 268 10.20 -0.88 -5.11
CA ASN A 268 10.41 -2.29 -4.78
C ASN A 268 11.64 -2.87 -5.50
N LEU A 269 11.90 -2.46 -6.74
CA LEU A 269 13.09 -2.92 -7.48
C LEU A 269 14.38 -2.33 -6.88
N VAL A 270 14.43 -1.00 -6.64
CA VAL A 270 15.67 -0.39 -6.14
C VAL A 270 16.00 -0.82 -4.72
N ALA A 271 14.99 -1.19 -3.93
CA ALA A 271 15.14 -1.69 -2.57
C ALA A 271 15.86 -3.05 -2.48
N GLU A 272 15.89 -3.84 -3.56
CA GLU A 272 16.71 -5.07 -3.63
C GLU A 272 18.22 -4.77 -3.48
N PHE A 273 18.64 -3.53 -3.74
CA PHE A 273 20.03 -3.09 -3.65
C PHE A 273 20.23 -2.30 -2.36
N HIS A 274 20.63 -2.98 -1.28
CA HIS A 274 20.84 -2.34 0.01
C HIS A 274 21.87 -1.19 -0.10
N PRO A 275 21.63 -0.02 0.50
CA PRO A 275 22.54 1.15 0.41
C PRO A 275 23.97 0.86 0.86
N ASP A 276 24.16 -0.01 1.84
CA ASP A 276 25.50 -0.40 2.33
C ASP A 276 26.34 -1.10 1.25
N ASN A 277 25.71 -1.66 0.22
CA ASN A 277 26.37 -2.30 -0.91
C ASN A 277 26.67 -1.32 -2.06
N GLY A 278 26.45 -0.01 -1.83
CA GLY A 278 26.70 1.07 -2.76
C GLY A 278 25.43 1.62 -3.44
N PRO A 279 25.60 2.76 -4.13
CA PRO A 279 24.53 3.43 -4.86
C PRO A 279 23.88 2.56 -5.94
N ALA A 280 22.56 2.64 -6.05
CA ALA A 280 21.79 1.99 -7.11
C ALA A 280 20.62 2.87 -7.55
N VAL A 281 20.28 2.79 -8.84
CA VAL A 281 19.19 3.51 -9.48
C VAL A 281 18.39 2.59 -10.38
N ALA A 282 17.06 2.68 -10.30
CA ALA A 282 16.13 2.02 -11.20
C ALA A 282 15.29 3.07 -11.93
N ILE A 283 15.18 2.93 -13.26
CA ILE A 283 14.33 3.76 -14.12
C ILE A 283 13.19 2.87 -14.63
N ILE A 284 11.96 3.22 -14.28
CA ILE A 284 10.76 2.42 -14.58
C ILE A 284 9.82 3.19 -15.50
N LYS A 285 9.20 2.47 -16.42
CA LYS A 285 8.06 2.96 -17.20
C LYS A 285 7.06 1.82 -17.44
N HIS A 286 5.78 2.08 -17.17
CA HIS A 286 4.72 1.06 -17.27
C HIS A 286 5.04 -0.21 -16.45
N ALA A 287 5.47 0.01 -15.20
CA ALA A 287 5.86 -1.03 -14.25
C ALA A 287 6.94 -2.01 -14.76
N ASN A 288 7.75 -1.62 -15.75
CA ASN A 288 8.92 -2.38 -16.22
C ASN A 288 10.17 -1.50 -16.20
N PRO A 289 11.35 -2.05 -15.91
CA PRO A 289 12.58 -1.28 -15.94
C PRO A 289 13.01 -0.95 -17.37
N CYS A 290 13.30 0.34 -17.61
CA CYS A 290 14.05 0.81 -18.77
C CYS A 290 15.55 0.59 -18.58
N GLY A 291 16.00 0.69 -17.34
CA GLY A 291 17.37 0.42 -16.96
C GLY A 291 17.55 0.43 -15.45
N VAL A 292 18.52 -0.35 -14.99
CA VAL A 292 18.91 -0.44 -13.58
C VAL A 292 20.43 -0.49 -13.53
N ALA A 293 21.04 0.21 -12.59
CA ALA A 293 22.48 0.13 -12.42
C ALA A 293 22.92 0.44 -10.99
N ARG A 294 24.10 -0.07 -10.65
CA ARG A 294 24.90 0.30 -9.49
C ARG A 294 26.04 1.21 -9.95
N GLY A 295 26.59 2.01 -9.05
CA GLY A 295 27.72 2.89 -9.31
C GLY A 295 28.47 3.24 -8.05
N GLU A 296 29.56 3.98 -8.16
CA GLU A 296 30.27 4.54 -6.98
C GLU A 296 29.52 5.74 -6.41
N THR A 297 28.75 6.46 -7.26
CA THR A 297 27.86 7.55 -6.89
C THR A 297 26.47 7.35 -7.45
N LEU A 298 25.47 8.03 -6.90
CA LEU A 298 24.09 8.00 -7.46
C LEU A 298 24.03 8.59 -8.86
N ARG A 299 24.88 9.60 -9.16
CA ARG A 299 25.02 10.17 -10.50
C ARG A 299 25.48 9.11 -11.50
N GLU A 300 26.55 8.36 -11.18
CA GLU A 300 27.07 7.30 -12.06
C GLU A 300 26.07 6.19 -12.27
N ALA A 301 25.42 5.73 -11.18
CA ALA A 301 24.38 4.72 -11.24
C ALA A 301 23.21 5.19 -12.14
N TYR A 302 22.78 6.45 -12.04
CA TYR A 302 21.75 7.02 -12.88
C TYR A 302 22.14 7.03 -14.36
N LEU A 303 23.33 7.51 -14.70
CA LEU A 303 23.81 7.58 -16.08
C LEU A 303 23.96 6.19 -16.70
N ALA A 304 24.44 5.22 -15.91
CA ALA A 304 24.55 3.83 -16.35
C ALA A 304 23.18 3.17 -16.58
N ALA A 305 22.21 3.41 -15.68
CA ALA A 305 20.84 2.94 -15.85
C ALA A 305 20.17 3.58 -17.09
N LEU A 306 20.32 4.90 -17.26
CA LEU A 306 19.76 5.63 -18.40
C LEU A 306 20.30 5.11 -19.74
N ARG A 307 21.57 4.73 -19.81
CA ARG A 307 22.22 4.22 -21.02
C ARG A 307 21.52 2.98 -21.58
N CYS A 308 20.86 2.16 -20.74
CA CYS A 308 20.21 0.91 -21.18
C CYS A 308 19.06 1.16 -22.17
N ASP A 309 18.21 2.16 -21.93
CA ASP A 309 17.13 2.57 -22.83
C ASP A 309 16.76 4.04 -22.58
N PRO A 310 17.53 5.00 -23.10
CA PRO A 310 17.30 6.42 -22.85
C PRO A 310 16.01 6.94 -23.51
N VAL A 311 15.55 6.27 -24.56
CA VAL A 311 14.31 6.66 -25.25
C VAL A 311 13.09 6.33 -24.40
N SER A 312 13.03 5.12 -23.83
CA SER A 312 11.93 4.70 -22.97
C SER A 312 11.95 5.41 -21.61
N ALA A 313 13.11 5.80 -21.11
CA ALA A 313 13.28 6.51 -19.83
C ALA A 313 12.56 7.88 -19.80
N PHE A 314 12.36 8.52 -20.95
CA PHE A 314 11.63 9.79 -21.04
C PHE A 314 10.20 9.65 -20.51
N GLY A 315 9.86 10.46 -19.50
CA GLY A 315 8.56 10.41 -18.82
C GLY A 315 8.39 9.21 -17.87
N GLY A 316 9.49 8.57 -17.48
CA GLY A 316 9.51 7.47 -16.53
C GLY A 316 9.57 7.92 -15.08
N ILE A 317 9.72 6.94 -14.20
CA ILE A 317 9.91 7.06 -12.76
C ILE A 317 11.36 6.69 -12.42
N ILE A 318 12.01 7.47 -11.59
CA ILE A 318 13.38 7.22 -11.14
C ILE A 318 13.36 6.95 -9.64
N ALA A 319 13.82 5.77 -9.25
CA ALA A 319 14.00 5.37 -7.85
C ALA A 319 15.50 5.23 -7.53
N LEU A 320 15.90 5.79 -6.39
CA LEU A 320 17.28 5.75 -5.90
C LEU A 320 17.30 5.09 -4.52
N ASN A 321 18.30 4.27 -4.25
CA ASN A 321 18.41 3.56 -2.97
C ASN A 321 19.07 4.39 -1.84
N GLY A 322 19.50 5.61 -2.12
CA GLY A 322 20.19 6.48 -1.16
C GLY A 322 19.68 7.90 -1.19
N LYS A 323 20.28 8.74 -0.31
CA LYS A 323 19.97 10.17 -0.23
C LYS A 323 20.46 10.90 -1.48
N ILE A 324 19.56 11.53 -2.22
CA ILE A 324 19.85 12.24 -3.47
C ILE A 324 20.74 13.44 -3.17
N ASP A 325 21.86 13.56 -3.88
CA ASP A 325 22.76 14.71 -3.87
C ASP A 325 22.50 15.65 -5.08
N ALA A 326 23.20 16.77 -5.09
CA ALA A 326 23.09 17.76 -6.15
C ALA A 326 23.49 17.20 -7.53
N ASP A 327 24.58 16.42 -7.58
CA ASP A 327 25.13 15.90 -8.83
C ASP A 327 24.15 14.95 -9.52
N ALA A 328 23.50 14.07 -8.74
CA ALA A 328 22.46 13.19 -9.26
C ALA A 328 21.21 13.98 -9.69
N ALA A 329 20.79 14.98 -8.90
CA ALA A 329 19.64 15.82 -9.22
C ALA A 329 19.83 16.62 -10.52
N GLU A 330 21.04 17.18 -10.76
CA GLU A 330 21.37 17.88 -11.99
C GLU A 330 21.20 16.99 -13.22
N GLU A 331 21.71 15.77 -13.21
CA GLU A 331 21.58 14.83 -14.32
C GLU A 331 20.14 14.36 -14.53
N ILE A 332 19.41 14.03 -13.46
CA ILE A 332 18.01 13.60 -13.53
C ILE A 332 17.13 14.69 -14.18
N THR A 333 17.43 15.96 -13.92
CA THR A 333 16.65 17.07 -14.48
C THR A 333 16.91 17.37 -15.96
N GLN A 334 17.88 16.72 -16.60
CA GLN A 334 18.16 16.89 -18.03
C GLN A 334 17.05 16.29 -18.91
N ILE A 335 16.37 15.25 -18.46
CA ILE A 335 15.25 14.64 -19.18
C ILE A 335 13.92 14.89 -18.47
N PHE A 336 12.82 14.76 -19.21
CA PHE A 336 11.50 14.80 -18.59
C PHE A 336 11.26 13.54 -17.76
N THR A 337 11.00 13.75 -16.46
CA THR A 337 10.74 12.70 -15.46
C THR A 337 9.43 13.01 -14.75
N GLU A 338 8.57 12.02 -14.61
CA GLU A 338 7.27 12.15 -13.91
C GLU A 338 7.42 12.17 -12.39
N VAL A 339 8.18 11.21 -11.84
CA VAL A 339 8.40 11.04 -10.40
C VAL A 339 9.85 10.68 -10.13
N VAL A 340 10.40 11.25 -9.09
CA VAL A 340 11.65 10.83 -8.44
C VAL A 340 11.31 10.39 -7.03
N VAL A 341 11.78 9.20 -6.63
CA VAL A 341 11.56 8.63 -5.29
C VAL A 341 12.86 8.13 -4.68
N ALA A 342 13.08 8.46 -3.42
CA ALA A 342 14.26 8.06 -2.66
C ALA A 342 13.98 8.10 -1.15
N PRO A 343 14.85 7.53 -0.30
CA PRO A 343 14.74 7.68 1.15
C PRO A 343 14.82 9.14 1.62
N ASP A 344 15.75 9.93 1.05
CA ASP A 344 15.96 11.35 1.40
C ASP A 344 16.59 12.12 0.23
N ALA A 345 16.68 13.43 0.36
CA ALA A 345 17.38 14.32 -0.58
C ALA A 345 18.07 15.46 0.18
N THR A 346 19.26 15.89 -0.28
CA THR A 346 19.93 17.07 0.24
C THR A 346 19.15 18.34 -0.09
N GLU A 347 19.39 19.43 0.63
CA GLU A 347 18.76 20.72 0.36
C GLU A 347 19.09 21.23 -1.05
N ASP A 348 20.34 21.08 -1.47
CA ASP A 348 20.78 21.47 -2.82
C ASP A 348 20.04 20.67 -3.90
N ALA A 349 19.88 19.35 -3.71
CA ALA A 349 19.11 18.52 -4.62
C ALA A 349 17.62 18.96 -4.71
N ARG A 350 17.01 19.31 -3.57
CA ARG A 350 15.64 19.82 -3.51
C ARG A 350 15.50 21.13 -4.30
N MET A 351 16.44 22.08 -4.11
CA MET A 351 16.46 23.34 -4.86
C MET A 351 16.59 23.12 -6.38
N ILE A 352 17.40 22.14 -6.81
CA ILE A 352 17.54 21.80 -8.23
C ILE A 352 16.21 21.28 -8.78
N PHE A 353 15.53 20.37 -8.05
CA PHE A 353 14.23 19.83 -8.46
C PHE A 353 13.12 20.88 -8.52
N GLU A 354 13.15 21.93 -7.67
CA GLU A 354 12.17 23.02 -7.70
C GLU A 354 12.10 23.74 -9.06
N SER A 355 13.19 23.70 -9.84
CA SER A 355 13.21 24.22 -11.21
C SER A 355 12.24 23.47 -12.15
N LYS A 356 11.87 22.25 -11.82
CA LYS A 356 11.00 21.35 -12.60
C LYS A 356 9.62 21.20 -11.95
N LYS A 357 8.78 22.23 -12.02
CA LYS A 357 7.47 22.33 -11.32
C LYS A 357 6.52 21.14 -11.48
N ASN A 358 6.63 20.39 -12.55
CA ASN A 358 5.76 19.23 -12.83
C ASN A 358 6.34 17.90 -12.33
N LEU A 359 7.63 17.85 -12.00
CA LEU A 359 8.27 16.68 -11.42
C LEU A 359 7.76 16.49 -9.99
N ARG A 360 7.43 15.27 -9.64
CA ARG A 360 7.02 14.90 -8.28
C ARG A 360 8.21 14.30 -7.56
N LEU A 361 8.57 14.90 -6.41
CA LEU A 361 9.62 14.38 -5.53
C LEU A 361 8.99 13.74 -4.31
N LEU A 362 9.24 12.43 -4.13
CA LEU A 362 8.74 11.64 -3.01
C LEU A 362 9.91 11.18 -2.13
N LEU A 363 9.76 11.36 -0.84
CA LEU A 363 10.71 10.88 0.16
C LEU A 363 10.03 9.83 1.07
N THR A 364 10.65 8.66 1.18
CA THR A 364 10.10 7.50 1.91
C THR A 364 10.67 7.32 3.31
N ALA A 365 11.66 8.14 3.68
CA ALA A 365 12.48 8.05 4.89
C ALA A 365 13.38 6.80 4.93
N ASP A 366 12.95 5.69 4.38
CA ASP A 366 13.70 4.43 4.28
C ASP A 366 13.24 3.66 3.04
N LEU A 367 13.86 2.50 2.77
CA LEU A 367 13.47 1.57 1.70
C LEU A 367 12.59 0.45 2.26
N PRO A 368 11.66 -0.10 1.45
CA PRO A 368 10.96 -1.32 1.82
C PRO A 368 11.93 -2.50 1.91
N ASP A 369 11.75 -3.37 2.91
CA ASP A 369 12.53 -4.61 3.02
C ASP A 369 12.05 -5.63 1.96
N PRO A 370 12.91 -6.06 1.00
CA PRO A 370 12.54 -7.05 -0.01
C PRO A 370 12.23 -8.43 0.56
N ARG A 371 12.73 -8.76 1.77
CA ARG A 371 12.48 -10.03 2.48
C ARG A 371 11.16 -10.03 3.25
N ARG A 372 10.52 -8.88 3.37
CA ARG A 372 9.31 -8.74 4.16
C ARG A 372 8.19 -9.62 3.62
N SER A 373 7.58 -10.39 4.50
CA SER A 373 6.36 -11.16 4.19
C SER A 373 5.17 -10.22 3.94
N GLY A 374 4.19 -10.70 3.21
CA GLY A 374 2.96 -9.96 2.92
C GLY A 374 2.08 -10.72 1.94
N LEU A 375 0.92 -10.16 1.64
CA LEU A 375 -0.02 -10.73 0.69
C LEU A 375 -0.15 -9.84 -0.55
N LEU A 376 -0.24 -10.47 -1.72
CA LEU A 376 -0.65 -9.86 -2.97
C LEU A 376 -2.07 -10.31 -3.29
N VAL A 377 -2.92 -9.35 -3.67
CA VAL A 377 -4.33 -9.59 -3.96
C VAL A 377 -4.63 -9.13 -5.39
N LYS A 378 -5.15 -10.02 -6.20
CA LYS A 378 -5.58 -9.75 -7.57
C LYS A 378 -7.05 -10.08 -7.72
N SER A 379 -7.85 -9.12 -8.18
CA SER A 379 -9.24 -9.37 -8.52
C SER A 379 -9.36 -10.20 -9.79
N VAL A 380 -10.23 -11.19 -9.79
CA VAL A 380 -10.64 -11.98 -10.95
C VAL A 380 -12.16 -11.97 -11.04
N SER A 381 -12.70 -12.36 -12.19
CA SER A 381 -14.17 -12.41 -12.35
C SER A 381 -14.79 -13.35 -11.31
N GLY A 382 -15.58 -12.78 -10.41
CA GLY A 382 -16.26 -13.51 -9.35
C GLY A 382 -15.41 -13.89 -8.13
N GLY A 383 -14.14 -13.40 -8.01
CA GLY A 383 -13.32 -13.77 -6.87
C GLY A 383 -12.04 -12.97 -6.71
N LEU A 384 -11.20 -13.43 -5.79
CA LEU A 384 -9.88 -12.88 -5.50
C LEU A 384 -8.85 -14.02 -5.56
N LEU A 385 -7.72 -13.76 -6.20
CA LEU A 385 -6.50 -14.54 -6.04
C LEU A 385 -5.64 -13.88 -4.96
N VAL A 386 -5.26 -14.66 -3.98
CA VAL A 386 -4.41 -14.21 -2.87
C VAL A 386 -3.20 -15.12 -2.80
N GLN A 387 -2.01 -14.52 -2.78
CA GLN A 387 -0.75 -15.24 -2.64
C GLN A 387 0.18 -14.47 -1.72
N SER A 388 1.21 -15.14 -1.20
CA SER A 388 2.33 -14.47 -0.55
C SER A 388 3.12 -13.63 -1.56
N ARG A 389 3.77 -12.57 -1.07
CA ARG A 389 4.75 -11.83 -1.88
C ARG A 389 5.91 -12.73 -2.27
N ASP A 390 6.49 -12.49 -3.44
CA ASP A 390 7.78 -13.04 -3.81
C ASP A 390 8.89 -12.28 -3.06
N ASN A 391 9.27 -12.80 -1.91
CA ASN A 391 10.27 -12.21 -1.02
C ASN A 391 11.59 -12.98 -1.00
N ALA A 392 11.79 -13.93 -1.92
CA ALA A 392 13.07 -14.59 -2.09
C ALA A 392 14.09 -13.63 -2.71
N VAL A 393 15.26 -13.49 -2.09
CA VAL A 393 16.37 -12.65 -2.56
C VAL A 393 17.54 -13.52 -2.97
N ILE A 394 18.30 -13.07 -3.97
CA ILE A 394 19.37 -13.87 -4.61
C ILE A 394 20.46 -14.31 -3.62
N ASP A 395 20.75 -13.52 -2.61
CA ASP A 395 21.80 -13.82 -1.62
C ASP A 395 21.43 -14.97 -0.67
N ASP A 396 20.15 -15.32 -0.58
CA ASP A 396 19.64 -16.42 0.25
C ASP A 396 19.51 -17.71 -0.57
N LEU A 397 19.80 -17.70 -1.89
CA LEU A 397 19.64 -18.86 -2.78
C LEU A 397 20.92 -19.71 -2.85
N ASP A 398 20.74 -21.03 -2.96
CA ASP A 398 21.84 -21.99 -3.21
C ASP A 398 22.15 -22.05 -4.70
N LEU A 399 23.13 -21.24 -5.14
CA LEU A 399 23.53 -21.15 -6.54
C LEU A 399 24.39 -22.32 -6.95
N LYS A 400 24.03 -23.00 -8.06
CA LYS A 400 24.76 -24.18 -8.59
C LYS A 400 25.31 -23.91 -9.98
N VAL A 401 26.63 -24.01 -10.14
CA VAL A 401 27.25 -24.04 -11.47
C VAL A 401 26.97 -25.41 -12.08
N VAL A 402 26.38 -25.42 -13.28
CA VAL A 402 25.96 -26.66 -13.96
C VAL A 402 26.73 -26.93 -15.25
N THR A 403 27.55 -25.99 -15.72
CA THR A 403 28.40 -26.11 -16.91
C THR A 403 29.83 -26.47 -16.57
N ARG A 404 30.61 -26.93 -17.58
CA ARG A 404 32.05 -27.24 -17.44
C ARG A 404 32.87 -26.00 -17.11
N ARG A 405 32.49 -24.83 -17.68
CA ARG A 405 33.10 -23.54 -17.36
C ARG A 405 32.40 -22.94 -16.14
N GLU A 406 33.17 -22.53 -15.18
CA GLU A 406 32.68 -21.72 -14.06
C GLU A 406 32.61 -20.24 -14.45
N PRO A 407 31.68 -19.45 -13.90
CA PRO A 407 31.66 -18.00 -14.08
C PRO A 407 32.88 -17.39 -13.36
N THR A 408 33.45 -16.34 -13.94
CA THR A 408 34.40 -15.51 -13.23
C THR A 408 33.70 -14.76 -12.05
N PRO A 409 34.44 -14.26 -11.06
CA PRO A 409 33.86 -13.48 -9.98
C PRO A 409 33.01 -12.28 -10.47
N GLN A 410 33.45 -11.61 -11.54
CA GLN A 410 32.69 -10.50 -12.14
C GLN A 410 31.41 -11.00 -12.81
N GLU A 411 31.49 -12.05 -13.61
CA GLU A 411 30.31 -12.68 -14.22
C GLU A 411 29.31 -13.13 -13.14
N LEU A 412 29.76 -13.71 -12.04
CA LEU A 412 28.87 -14.14 -10.97
C LEU A 412 28.19 -12.94 -10.28
N ALA A 413 28.90 -11.83 -10.07
CA ALA A 413 28.34 -10.61 -9.54
C ALA A 413 27.27 -10.03 -10.49
N ASP A 414 27.56 -9.96 -11.79
CA ASP A 414 26.64 -9.48 -12.80
C ASP A 414 25.43 -10.43 -12.99
N LEU A 415 25.62 -11.77 -12.88
CA LEU A 415 24.53 -12.74 -12.90
C LEU A 415 23.57 -12.55 -11.74
N LYS A 416 24.08 -12.35 -10.52
CA LYS A 416 23.26 -12.05 -9.35
C LYS A 416 22.48 -10.75 -9.55
N PHE A 417 23.14 -9.69 -9.99
CA PHE A 417 22.51 -8.41 -10.32
C PHE A 417 21.40 -8.57 -11.36
N ALA A 418 21.70 -9.24 -12.48
CA ALA A 418 20.74 -9.43 -13.57
C ALA A 418 19.51 -10.26 -13.13
N PHE A 419 19.71 -11.28 -12.28
CA PHE A 419 18.62 -12.11 -11.77
C PHE A 419 17.73 -11.34 -10.79
N THR A 420 18.33 -10.50 -9.94
CA THR A 420 17.60 -9.56 -9.08
C THR A 420 16.70 -8.63 -9.91
N VAL A 421 17.23 -8.07 -10.99
CA VAL A 421 16.42 -7.22 -11.89
C VAL A 421 15.32 -8.04 -12.57
N ALA A 422 15.63 -9.27 -13.05
CA ALA A 422 14.67 -10.11 -13.76
C ALA A 422 13.42 -10.46 -12.93
N LYS A 423 13.54 -10.56 -11.60
CA LYS A 423 12.43 -10.72 -10.65
C LYS A 423 11.35 -9.61 -10.80
N HIS A 424 11.75 -8.40 -11.17
CA HIS A 424 10.88 -7.24 -11.31
C HIS A 424 10.45 -6.94 -12.74
N VAL A 425 10.85 -7.76 -13.72
CA VAL A 425 10.47 -7.63 -15.12
C VAL A 425 9.27 -8.52 -15.43
N LYS A 426 8.32 -8.00 -16.21
CA LYS A 426 7.14 -8.79 -16.63
C LYS A 426 7.56 -10.00 -17.46
N SER A 427 7.03 -11.18 -17.09
CA SER A 427 7.33 -12.47 -17.72
C SER A 427 6.79 -12.58 -19.16
N ASN A 428 7.46 -13.29 -20.11
CA ASN A 428 8.78 -13.84 -19.91
C ASN A 428 9.84 -12.74 -19.90
N ALA A 429 10.77 -12.79 -18.94
CA ALA A 429 11.78 -11.77 -18.73
C ALA A 429 13.18 -12.26 -19.08
N ILE A 430 13.93 -11.46 -19.86
CA ILE A 430 15.35 -11.64 -20.12
C ILE A 430 16.07 -10.31 -19.86
N VAL A 431 17.12 -10.36 -19.06
CA VAL A 431 17.95 -9.21 -18.69
C VAL A 431 19.40 -9.48 -19.03
N TYR A 432 19.97 -8.64 -19.91
CA TYR A 432 21.40 -8.59 -20.14
C TYR A 432 22.02 -7.56 -19.20
N ALA A 433 23.10 -7.95 -18.53
CA ALA A 433 23.82 -7.06 -17.62
C ALA A 433 25.34 -7.18 -17.80
N LYS A 434 26.03 -6.08 -17.49
CA LYS A 434 27.49 -6.00 -17.52
C LYS A 434 27.95 -4.90 -16.56
N ASP A 435 28.98 -5.20 -15.77
CA ASP A 435 29.60 -4.26 -14.84
C ASP A 435 28.58 -3.59 -13.89
N GLY A 436 27.64 -4.38 -13.36
CA GLY A 436 26.60 -3.90 -12.42
C GLY A 436 25.52 -3.03 -13.05
N ALA A 437 25.37 -3.04 -14.37
CA ALA A 437 24.35 -2.28 -15.09
C ALA A 437 23.61 -3.16 -16.12
N THR A 438 22.31 -2.93 -16.28
CA THR A 438 21.55 -3.53 -17.38
C THR A 438 22.00 -2.91 -18.71
N VAL A 439 22.09 -3.74 -19.75
CA VAL A 439 22.46 -3.29 -21.10
C VAL A 439 21.38 -3.61 -22.13
N GLY A 440 20.38 -4.42 -21.75
CA GLY A 440 19.21 -4.70 -22.57
C GLY A 440 18.20 -5.53 -21.79
N ILE A 441 16.92 -5.19 -21.91
CA ILE A 441 15.82 -5.85 -21.19
C ILE A 441 14.73 -6.23 -22.18
N GLY A 442 14.29 -7.49 -22.14
CA GLY A 442 13.13 -8.01 -22.87
C GLY A 442 12.08 -8.48 -21.90
N ALA A 443 10.89 -7.86 -21.97
CA ALA A 443 9.80 -8.05 -21.02
C ALA A 443 8.49 -8.46 -21.71
N GLY A 444 7.66 -9.24 -21.01
CA GLY A 444 6.25 -9.44 -21.34
C GLY A 444 5.98 -10.23 -22.62
N GLN A 445 6.91 -11.06 -23.10
CA GLN A 445 6.72 -11.84 -24.32
C GLN A 445 6.21 -13.26 -24.04
N MET A 446 5.34 -13.76 -24.92
CA MET A 446 4.79 -15.11 -24.80
C MET A 446 5.83 -16.19 -25.02
N ILE A 447 6.85 -15.90 -25.82
CA ILE A 447 7.97 -16.81 -26.11
C ILE A 447 9.26 -16.18 -25.55
N ARG A 448 10.00 -16.93 -24.73
CA ARG A 448 11.25 -16.48 -24.09
C ARG A 448 12.32 -16.07 -25.11
N LEU A 449 12.41 -16.77 -26.23
CA LEU A 449 13.27 -16.42 -27.36
C LEU A 449 13.04 -14.99 -27.85
N ASP A 450 11.77 -14.53 -27.90
CA ASP A 450 11.46 -13.17 -28.35
C ASP A 450 11.93 -12.13 -27.30
N SER A 451 11.79 -12.41 -26.00
CA SER A 451 12.39 -11.57 -24.96
C SER A 451 13.92 -11.48 -25.10
N THR A 452 14.59 -12.62 -25.40
CA THR A 452 16.03 -12.64 -25.65
C THR A 452 16.43 -11.74 -26.84
N ARG A 453 15.70 -11.85 -27.94
CA ARG A 453 15.92 -11.03 -29.15
C ARG A 453 15.66 -9.56 -28.93
N ILE A 454 14.57 -9.23 -28.21
CA ILE A 454 14.23 -7.84 -27.88
C ILE A 454 15.33 -7.23 -27.01
N ALA A 455 15.78 -7.94 -25.96
CA ALA A 455 16.83 -7.48 -25.08
C ALA A 455 18.15 -7.24 -25.83
N ALA A 456 18.56 -8.18 -26.70
CA ALA A 456 19.75 -8.04 -27.54
C ALA A 456 19.65 -6.85 -28.51
N ARG A 457 18.47 -6.66 -29.15
CA ARG A 457 18.22 -5.50 -30.01
C ARG A 457 18.30 -4.19 -29.24
N LYS A 458 17.71 -4.12 -28.04
CA LYS A 458 17.78 -2.93 -27.16
C LYS A 458 19.23 -2.61 -26.78
N ALA A 459 20.05 -3.62 -26.49
CA ALA A 459 21.48 -3.42 -26.24
C ALA A 459 22.22 -2.84 -27.46
N LEU A 460 21.85 -3.24 -28.68
CA LEU A 460 22.41 -2.68 -29.92
C LEU A 460 21.97 -1.22 -30.14
N GLU A 461 20.67 -0.92 -29.99
CA GLU A 461 20.12 0.43 -30.08
C GLU A 461 20.78 1.38 -29.06
N ALA A 462 21.00 0.90 -27.83
CA ALA A 462 21.71 1.65 -26.78
C ALA A 462 23.19 1.89 -27.15
N THR A 463 23.84 0.92 -27.78
CA THR A 463 25.21 1.03 -28.29
C THR A 463 25.33 2.13 -29.33
N GLU A 464 24.44 2.13 -30.32
CA GLU A 464 24.37 3.15 -31.39
C GLU A 464 24.12 4.54 -30.80
N THR A 465 23.17 4.65 -29.87
CA THR A 465 22.86 5.92 -29.20
C THR A 465 24.04 6.46 -28.38
N ALA A 466 24.81 5.59 -27.77
CA ALA A 466 26.01 5.94 -27.00
C ALA A 466 27.25 6.19 -27.87
N GLY A 467 27.16 5.97 -29.22
CA GLY A 467 28.29 6.12 -30.13
C GLY A 467 29.43 5.16 -29.91
N LEU A 468 29.12 3.92 -29.43
CA LEU A 468 30.11 2.89 -29.15
C LEU A 468 30.31 1.99 -30.37
N ASP A 469 31.55 1.52 -30.58
CA ASP A 469 31.94 0.66 -31.72
C ASP A 469 31.51 -0.81 -31.51
N GLN A 470 31.28 -1.25 -30.27
CA GLN A 470 30.95 -2.63 -29.92
C GLN A 470 29.65 -2.68 -29.12
N SER A 471 28.82 -3.70 -29.42
CA SER A 471 27.56 -3.92 -28.71
C SER A 471 27.76 -4.00 -27.20
N LEU A 472 26.92 -3.33 -26.44
CA LEU A 472 26.87 -3.42 -24.99
C LEU A 472 26.57 -4.86 -24.50
N ALA A 473 25.91 -5.69 -25.33
CA ALA A 473 25.70 -7.11 -25.04
C ALA A 473 26.99 -7.96 -25.15
N LEU A 474 28.05 -7.45 -25.79
CA LEU A 474 29.30 -8.18 -25.90
C LEU A 474 29.99 -8.31 -24.53
N ASN A 475 30.32 -9.53 -24.14
CA ASN A 475 30.85 -9.90 -22.83
C ASN A 475 29.90 -9.53 -21.66
N SER A 476 28.58 -9.50 -21.91
CA SER A 476 27.55 -9.40 -20.87
C SER A 476 27.19 -10.76 -20.31
N VAL A 477 26.40 -10.77 -19.23
CA VAL A 477 25.72 -11.95 -18.71
C VAL A 477 24.22 -11.84 -18.97
N VAL A 478 23.49 -12.96 -18.85
CA VAL A 478 22.05 -13.02 -19.07
C VAL A 478 21.33 -13.67 -17.89
N ALA A 479 20.27 -13.04 -17.41
CA ALA A 479 19.34 -13.65 -16.47
C ALA A 479 17.99 -13.93 -17.15
N SER A 480 17.38 -15.05 -16.75
CA SER A 480 16.05 -15.47 -17.15
C SER A 480 15.20 -15.73 -15.91
N ASP A 481 14.00 -15.15 -15.85
CA ASP A 481 13.04 -15.28 -14.73
C ASP A 481 12.57 -16.73 -14.48
N ALA A 482 12.64 -17.59 -15.51
CA ALA A 482 12.33 -19.01 -15.46
C ALA A 482 13.29 -19.80 -16.34
N PHE A 483 13.17 -21.15 -16.36
CA PHE A 483 14.03 -22.01 -17.15
C PHE A 483 13.87 -21.78 -18.67
N PHE A 484 14.92 -22.04 -19.43
CA PHE A 484 14.85 -22.14 -20.89
C PHE A 484 14.20 -23.48 -21.27
N PRO A 485 13.04 -23.48 -21.94
CA PRO A 485 12.38 -24.75 -22.33
C PRO A 485 13.10 -25.44 -23.49
N PHE A 486 13.91 -24.70 -24.26
CA PHE A 486 14.73 -25.14 -25.39
C PHE A 486 16.02 -24.32 -25.40
N ALA A 487 17.03 -24.83 -26.09
CA ALA A 487 18.33 -24.15 -26.21
C ALA A 487 18.30 -22.87 -27.09
N ASP A 488 17.24 -22.63 -27.85
CA ASP A 488 17.13 -21.54 -28.82
C ASP A 488 17.30 -20.15 -28.20
N GLY A 489 16.68 -19.91 -27.05
CA GLY A 489 16.83 -18.66 -26.30
C GLY A 489 18.24 -18.44 -25.76
N LEU A 490 18.87 -19.51 -25.26
CA LEU A 490 20.25 -19.50 -24.82
C LEU A 490 21.22 -19.24 -25.98
N LEU A 491 21.02 -19.92 -27.12
CA LEU A 491 21.85 -19.76 -28.30
C LEU A 491 21.75 -18.32 -28.85
N ALA A 492 20.55 -17.72 -28.89
CA ALA A 492 20.37 -16.34 -29.26
C ALA A 492 21.10 -15.37 -28.31
N ALA A 493 21.16 -15.69 -27.01
CA ALA A 493 21.93 -14.91 -26.03
C ALA A 493 23.45 -15.01 -26.30
N ALA A 494 23.95 -16.21 -26.59
CA ALA A 494 25.36 -16.41 -26.97
C ALA A 494 25.73 -15.68 -28.27
N GLU A 495 24.86 -15.70 -29.28
CA GLU A 495 25.04 -14.98 -30.55
C GLU A 495 25.10 -13.46 -30.34
N ALA A 496 24.36 -12.92 -29.38
CA ALA A 496 24.41 -11.52 -29.00
C ALA A 496 25.68 -11.12 -28.24
N GLY A 497 26.48 -12.12 -27.79
CA GLY A 497 27.75 -11.90 -27.11
C GLY A 497 27.75 -12.15 -25.61
N ALA A 498 26.70 -12.75 -25.06
CA ALA A 498 26.68 -13.14 -23.66
C ALA A 498 27.71 -14.27 -23.37
N THR A 499 28.33 -14.19 -22.18
CA THR A 499 29.34 -15.17 -21.75
C THR A 499 28.88 -16.08 -20.62
N ALA A 500 27.87 -15.67 -19.87
CA ALA A 500 27.32 -16.46 -18.77
C ALA A 500 25.78 -16.26 -18.65
N VAL A 501 25.12 -17.27 -18.09
CA VAL A 501 23.66 -17.30 -17.93
C VAL A 501 23.26 -17.74 -16.53
N ILE A 502 22.22 -17.12 -15.96
CA ILE A 502 21.57 -17.54 -14.73
C ILE A 502 20.09 -17.82 -14.97
N GLN A 503 19.60 -18.93 -14.48
CA GLN A 503 18.20 -19.36 -14.58
C GLN A 503 17.83 -20.31 -13.43
N PRO A 504 16.53 -20.57 -13.18
CA PRO A 504 16.12 -21.50 -12.12
C PRO A 504 16.52 -22.96 -12.34
N GLY A 505 16.55 -23.44 -13.59
CA GLY A 505 16.56 -24.86 -13.89
C GLY A 505 15.20 -25.52 -13.62
N GLY A 506 15.16 -26.87 -13.70
CA GLY A 506 13.93 -27.65 -13.45
C GLY A 506 13.12 -27.98 -14.71
N SER A 507 13.69 -27.78 -15.91
CA SER A 507 13.12 -28.25 -17.16
C SER A 507 13.47 -29.73 -17.38
N VAL A 508 12.56 -30.46 -18.02
CA VAL A 508 12.88 -31.82 -18.51
C VAL A 508 13.99 -31.85 -19.59
N ARG A 509 14.36 -30.68 -20.11
CA ARG A 509 15.39 -30.47 -21.13
C ARG A 509 16.62 -29.72 -20.59
N ASP A 510 16.80 -29.67 -19.28
CA ASP A 510 17.97 -28.99 -18.70
C ASP A 510 19.29 -29.52 -19.25
N GLU A 511 19.42 -30.85 -19.44
CA GLU A 511 20.63 -31.46 -20.01
C GLU A 511 20.94 -30.95 -21.43
N GLU A 512 19.91 -30.81 -22.29
CA GLU A 512 20.05 -30.25 -23.65
C GLU A 512 20.54 -28.79 -23.61
N VAL A 513 19.95 -27.98 -22.69
CA VAL A 513 20.31 -26.58 -22.54
C VAL A 513 21.71 -26.40 -21.94
N ILE A 514 22.11 -27.25 -20.98
CA ILE A 514 23.46 -27.28 -20.39
C ILE A 514 24.50 -27.66 -21.44
N GLU A 515 24.23 -28.68 -22.27
CA GLU A 515 25.20 -29.10 -23.30
C GLU A 515 25.35 -28.01 -24.37
N ALA A 516 24.26 -27.35 -24.79
CA ALA A 516 24.32 -26.20 -25.70
C ALA A 516 25.16 -25.04 -25.10
N ALA A 517 25.05 -24.80 -23.79
CA ALA A 517 25.88 -23.81 -23.10
C ALA A 517 27.35 -24.21 -23.10
N ASN A 518 27.65 -25.50 -22.84
CA ASN A 518 29.00 -26.03 -22.87
C ASN A 518 29.64 -25.94 -24.27
N GLU A 519 28.88 -26.23 -25.34
CA GLU A 519 29.35 -26.11 -26.72
C GLU A 519 29.70 -24.67 -27.11
N LYS A 520 28.97 -23.71 -26.57
CA LYS A 520 29.22 -22.26 -26.76
C LYS A 520 30.25 -21.69 -25.78
N GLY A 521 30.76 -22.47 -24.85
CA GLY A 521 31.72 -22.02 -23.82
C GLY A 521 31.10 -21.06 -22.79
N LEU A 522 29.77 -21.08 -22.61
CA LEU A 522 29.08 -20.31 -21.60
C LEU A 522 29.23 -20.90 -20.19
N ALA A 523 29.27 -20.06 -19.16
CA ALA A 523 28.99 -20.52 -17.81
C ALA A 523 27.47 -20.46 -17.55
N MET A 524 26.94 -21.46 -16.82
CA MET A 524 25.53 -21.45 -16.43
C MET A 524 25.38 -21.73 -14.94
N VAL A 525 24.53 -20.93 -14.31
CA VAL A 525 24.19 -21.00 -12.88
C VAL A 525 22.70 -21.26 -12.72
N PHE A 526 22.35 -22.24 -11.90
CA PHE A 526 20.98 -22.53 -11.49
C PHE A 526 20.69 -21.92 -10.10
N THR A 527 19.50 -21.33 -9.96
CA THR A 527 19.03 -20.74 -8.70
C THR A 527 18.05 -21.63 -7.94
N GLY A 528 17.42 -22.61 -8.59
CA GLY A 528 16.36 -23.43 -8.02
C GLY A 528 15.03 -22.69 -7.75
N VAL A 529 15.01 -21.36 -7.89
CA VAL A 529 13.83 -20.49 -7.65
C VAL A 529 13.55 -19.68 -8.90
N ARG A 530 12.29 -19.68 -9.35
CA ARG A 530 11.81 -18.82 -10.45
C ARG A 530 11.08 -17.60 -9.92
N HIS A 531 11.07 -16.51 -10.69
CA HIS A 531 10.42 -15.25 -10.36
C HIS A 531 9.42 -14.82 -11.45
N PHE A 532 8.30 -15.51 -11.57
CA PHE A 532 7.25 -15.07 -12.50
C PHE A 532 6.55 -13.80 -11.97
N ASN A 533 6.44 -12.80 -12.84
CA ASN A 533 5.76 -11.54 -12.60
C ASN A 533 4.78 -11.24 -13.75
N HIS A 534 3.48 -11.42 -13.52
CA HIS A 534 2.41 -11.24 -14.52
C HIS A 534 1.57 -9.98 -14.29
#